data_227f7b707f6639915c331a860974d879
#
_entry.id   227f7b707f6639915c331a860974d879
#
_cell.length_a   1.000
_cell.length_b   1.000
_cell.length_c   1.000
_cell.angle_alpha   90.00
_cell.angle_beta   90.00
_cell.angle_gamma   90.00
#
_symmetry.space_group_name_H-M   'P 1'
#
loop_
_entity.id
_entity.type
_entity.pdbx_description
1 polymer ?
#
loop_
_entity_poly.entity_id
_entity_poly.type
_entity_poly.pdbx_seq_one_letter_code
_entity_poly.pdbx_strand_id
1 'polypeptide(L)'
;MNTRQDRFSKKILETPPSGIRKFFDLIIGRDDIISLGVGEPDFPTPWSIREEAYYHLEKGHTSYTSNWGLLELREAIAEYLSKYGLEYNTKNEILVTIGVSEAVDAVLRSILNPGDEIIICEPCYVSYQPLASLCDTKLIHLDTSVNGFYPTAEQIEAAITPKTKAIMICSPSNPTGRMIPKSELEKIAEVVKKHEIWVLSDEVYCELVYDDNEHCSIGSFPGMKDYTITLNGFSKAFAMTGWRIGYVCAPAELMAEVHKLHQYSSICAPIMSQYGALEGLKNGGHEVEKMRVSYQQRRNLMYKAFQEMGLPCTE
;
A
#
# COMPACT_ATOMS: atom_id res chain seq x y z
N MET A 1 -26.82 -8.30 33.89
CA MET A 1 -27.34 -7.16 33.12
C MET A 1 -26.52 -7.09 31.83
N ASN A 2 -27.13 -7.42 30.69
CA ASN A 2 -26.45 -7.24 29.40
C ASN A 2 -26.17 -5.77 29.20
N THR A 3 -24.90 -5.38 29.19
CA THR A 3 -24.48 -4.01 28.84
C THR A 3 -24.70 -3.79 27.33
N ARG A 4 -24.85 -2.52 26.89
CA ARG A 4 -24.95 -2.24 25.44
C ARG A 4 -23.75 -2.78 24.66
N GLN A 5 -22.60 -2.93 25.31
CA GLN A 5 -21.35 -3.46 24.74
C GLN A 5 -21.47 -4.95 24.34
N ASP A 6 -22.31 -5.75 25.05
CA ASP A 6 -22.53 -7.16 24.69
C ASP A 6 -23.20 -7.35 23.32
N ARG A 7 -23.66 -6.25 22.69
CA ARG A 7 -24.28 -6.24 21.35
C ARG A 7 -23.29 -5.99 20.22
N PHE A 8 -22.04 -5.69 20.51
CA PHE A 8 -21.01 -5.41 19.51
C PHE A 8 -20.09 -6.61 19.31
N SER A 9 -19.42 -6.65 18.16
CA SER A 9 -18.36 -7.63 17.94
C SER A 9 -17.24 -7.41 18.94
N LYS A 10 -16.80 -8.50 19.60
CA LYS A 10 -15.68 -8.45 20.54
C LYS A 10 -14.41 -7.91 19.89
N LYS A 11 -14.12 -8.35 18.66
CA LYS A 11 -12.96 -7.90 17.90
C LYS A 11 -12.97 -6.38 17.65
N ILE A 12 -14.12 -5.80 17.32
CA ILE A 12 -14.23 -4.36 17.15
C ILE A 12 -14.04 -3.62 18.47
N LEU A 13 -14.51 -4.17 19.58
CA LEU A 13 -14.29 -3.57 20.92
C LEU A 13 -12.82 -3.61 21.35
N GLU A 14 -12.08 -4.63 20.94
CA GLU A 14 -10.66 -4.80 21.20
C GLU A 14 -9.78 -3.95 20.27
N THR A 15 -10.30 -3.55 19.10
CA THR A 15 -9.56 -2.75 18.11
C THR A 15 -9.54 -1.28 18.55
N PRO A 16 -8.36 -0.69 18.82
CA PRO A 16 -8.28 0.70 19.22
C PRO A 16 -8.64 1.63 18.03
N PRO A 17 -9.26 2.79 18.30
CA PRO A 17 -9.45 3.79 17.28
C PRO A 17 -8.10 4.34 16.79
N SER A 18 -8.03 4.71 15.49
CA SER A 18 -6.80 5.25 14.89
C SER A 18 -6.29 6.48 15.67
N GLY A 19 -5.05 6.39 16.17
CA GLY A 19 -4.40 7.50 16.88
C GLY A 19 -4.25 8.77 16.05
N ILE A 20 -4.02 8.63 14.74
CA ILE A 20 -3.89 9.76 13.79
C ILE A 20 -5.16 10.61 13.77
N ARG A 21 -6.34 9.99 13.87
CA ARG A 21 -7.62 10.71 13.79
C ARG A 21 -7.82 11.68 14.94
N LYS A 22 -7.32 11.37 16.13
CA LYS A 22 -7.40 12.29 17.28
C LYS A 22 -6.66 13.60 17.02
N PHE A 23 -5.55 13.56 16.29
CA PHE A 23 -4.79 14.77 15.93
C PHE A 23 -5.49 15.54 14.81
N PHE A 24 -6.12 14.85 13.86
CA PHE A 24 -6.92 15.48 12.81
C PHE A 24 -8.04 16.35 13.37
N ASP A 25 -8.80 15.80 14.31
CA ASP A 25 -9.94 16.50 14.90
C ASP A 25 -9.52 17.78 15.64
N LEU A 26 -8.24 17.87 16.08
CA LEU A 26 -7.69 19.05 16.76
C LEU A 26 -7.35 20.21 15.81
N ILE A 27 -7.13 19.92 14.53
CA ILE A 27 -6.65 20.91 13.54
C ILE A 27 -7.70 21.26 12.49
N ILE A 28 -8.83 20.54 12.43
CA ILE A 28 -9.93 20.89 11.53
C ILE A 28 -10.45 22.29 11.81
N GLY A 29 -10.44 23.14 10.78
CA GLY A 29 -10.89 24.54 10.89
C GLY A 29 -9.89 25.49 11.56
N ARG A 30 -8.63 25.10 11.70
CA ARG A 30 -7.56 25.93 12.28
C ARG A 30 -6.59 26.36 11.16
N ASP A 31 -6.83 27.53 10.57
CA ASP A 31 -5.97 28.10 9.51
C ASP A 31 -4.63 28.67 10.04
N ASP A 32 -4.50 28.78 11.37
CA ASP A 32 -3.31 29.27 12.07
C ASP A 32 -2.28 28.14 12.36
N ILE A 33 -2.58 26.90 11.99
CA ILE A 33 -1.71 25.73 12.23
C ILE A 33 -1.20 25.17 10.91
N ILE A 34 0.12 25.08 10.79
CA ILE A 34 0.75 24.29 9.71
C ILE A 34 0.73 22.82 10.12
N SER A 35 -0.13 22.04 9.47
CA SER A 35 -0.25 20.59 9.75
C SER A 35 0.88 19.82 9.07
N LEU A 36 1.60 19.02 9.85
CA LEU A 36 2.55 18.00 9.39
C LEU A 36 2.04 16.58 9.78
N GLY A 37 0.77 16.47 10.13
CA GLY A 37 0.22 15.28 10.79
C GLY A 37 -0.22 14.17 9.84
N VAL A 38 -0.64 14.49 8.62
CA VAL A 38 -1.11 13.51 7.64
C VAL A 38 -0.18 13.46 6.46
N GLY A 39 0.34 12.27 6.20
CA GLY A 39 1.21 12.02 5.07
C GLY A 39 0.42 11.94 3.75
N GLU A 40 -0.08 13.07 3.27
CA GLU A 40 -0.67 13.16 1.93
C GLU A 40 0.06 14.20 1.08
N PRO A 41 0.05 14.03 -0.26
CA PRO A 41 0.56 15.03 -1.17
C PRO A 41 -0.15 16.37 -0.98
N ASP A 42 0.60 17.46 -0.83
CA ASP A 42 0.08 18.83 -0.80
C ASP A 42 -0.12 19.42 -2.21
N PHE A 43 0.07 18.61 -3.22
CA PHE A 43 -0.26 18.93 -4.61
C PHE A 43 -1.70 18.56 -4.91
N PRO A 44 -2.44 19.38 -5.65
CA PRO A 44 -3.68 18.92 -6.24
C PRO A 44 -3.41 17.81 -7.24
N THR A 45 -4.34 16.86 -7.39
CA THR A 45 -4.27 15.89 -8.50
C THR A 45 -4.04 16.62 -9.81
N PRO A 46 -3.11 16.19 -10.70
CA PRO A 46 -2.80 16.82 -11.97
C PRO A 46 -4.06 17.13 -12.80
N TRP A 47 -4.03 18.24 -13.54
CA TRP A 47 -5.23 18.71 -14.25
C TRP A 47 -5.74 17.69 -15.27
N SER A 48 -4.87 17.07 -16.05
CA SER A 48 -5.27 16.07 -17.05
C SER A 48 -6.07 14.92 -16.43
N ILE A 49 -5.67 14.45 -15.27
CA ILE A 49 -6.38 13.40 -14.51
C ILE A 49 -7.77 13.87 -14.09
N ARG A 50 -7.88 15.10 -13.59
CA ARG A 50 -9.17 15.69 -13.17
C ARG A 50 -10.08 15.95 -14.37
N GLU A 51 -9.52 16.45 -15.46
CA GLU A 51 -10.22 16.75 -16.69
C GLU A 51 -10.82 15.49 -17.33
N GLU A 52 -10.06 14.39 -17.37
CA GLU A 52 -10.54 13.11 -17.89
C GLU A 52 -11.71 12.55 -17.06
N ALA A 53 -11.61 12.59 -15.75
CA ALA A 53 -12.72 12.19 -14.89
C ALA A 53 -13.95 13.09 -15.09
N TYR A 54 -13.77 14.40 -15.23
CA TYR A 54 -14.83 15.35 -15.51
C TYR A 54 -15.49 15.07 -16.88
N TYR A 55 -14.69 14.82 -17.92
CA TYR A 55 -15.16 14.46 -19.26
C TYR A 55 -16.07 13.22 -19.21
N HIS A 56 -15.65 12.16 -18.54
CA HIS A 56 -16.45 10.95 -18.44
C HIS A 56 -17.72 11.15 -17.60
N LEU A 57 -17.68 11.99 -16.57
CA LEU A 57 -18.86 12.37 -15.81
C LEU A 57 -19.87 13.13 -16.68
N GLU A 58 -19.39 14.09 -17.47
CA GLU A 58 -20.22 14.88 -18.41
C GLU A 58 -20.87 13.97 -19.47
N LYS A 59 -20.17 12.96 -19.95
CA LYS A 59 -20.70 11.95 -20.90
C LYS A 59 -21.68 10.96 -20.28
N GLY A 60 -21.89 11.01 -18.97
CA GLY A 60 -22.82 10.13 -18.27
C GLY A 60 -22.28 8.71 -18.06
N HIS A 61 -20.98 8.49 -18.10
CA HIS A 61 -20.35 7.20 -17.79
C HIS A 61 -20.35 6.96 -16.28
N THR A 62 -21.51 6.64 -15.72
CA THR A 62 -21.75 6.57 -14.26
C THR A 62 -22.23 5.20 -13.78
N SER A 63 -22.24 4.20 -14.66
CA SER A 63 -22.69 2.84 -14.36
C SER A 63 -21.54 2.00 -13.72
N TYR A 64 -21.91 0.85 -13.17
CA TYR A 64 -20.94 -0.13 -12.70
C TYR A 64 -19.98 -0.57 -13.81
N THR A 65 -18.74 -0.81 -13.42
CA THR A 65 -17.73 -1.45 -14.28
C THR A 65 -17.69 -2.96 -14.04
N SER A 66 -16.79 -3.65 -14.72
CA SER A 66 -16.37 -5.00 -14.30
C SER A 66 -15.92 -4.96 -12.83
N ASN A 67 -16.24 -6.01 -12.07
CA ASN A 67 -15.74 -6.14 -10.69
C ASN A 67 -14.19 -6.17 -10.61
N TRP A 68 -13.52 -6.57 -11.67
CA TRP A 68 -12.06 -6.49 -11.77
C TRP A 68 -11.53 -5.07 -12.01
N GLY A 69 -12.39 -4.13 -12.37
CA GLY A 69 -12.07 -2.81 -12.89
C GLY A 69 -12.05 -2.75 -14.42
N LEU A 70 -11.93 -1.55 -14.98
CA LEU A 70 -11.82 -1.33 -16.43
C LEU A 70 -10.66 -2.16 -17.01
N LEU A 71 -10.88 -2.80 -18.16
CA LEU A 71 -9.84 -3.61 -18.80
C LEU A 71 -8.64 -2.72 -19.20
N GLU A 72 -8.92 -1.58 -19.78
CA GLU A 72 -7.91 -0.62 -20.21
C GLU A 72 -7.03 -0.12 -19.04
N LEU A 73 -7.63 0.04 -17.86
CA LEU A 73 -6.87 0.40 -16.66
C LEU A 73 -5.98 -0.77 -16.19
N ARG A 74 -6.48 -1.99 -16.23
CA ARG A 74 -5.68 -3.18 -15.87
C ARG A 74 -4.53 -3.42 -16.85
N GLU A 75 -4.74 -3.14 -18.13
CA GLU A 75 -3.69 -3.20 -19.16
C GLU A 75 -2.63 -2.12 -18.91
N ALA A 76 -3.04 -0.89 -18.60
CA ALA A 76 -2.12 0.19 -18.24
C ALA A 76 -1.35 -0.11 -16.92
N ILE A 77 -1.99 -0.75 -15.94
CA ILE A 77 -1.33 -1.20 -14.70
C ILE A 77 -0.28 -2.28 -15.03
N ALA A 78 -0.60 -3.25 -15.87
CA ALA A 78 0.35 -4.30 -16.26
C ALA A 78 1.58 -3.71 -16.98
N GLU A 79 1.36 -2.76 -17.90
CA GLU A 79 2.43 -2.04 -18.58
C GLU A 79 3.27 -1.23 -17.58
N TYR A 80 2.63 -0.52 -16.66
CA TYR A 80 3.32 0.24 -15.62
C TYR A 80 4.20 -0.65 -14.73
N LEU A 81 3.69 -1.80 -14.31
CA LEU A 81 4.40 -2.74 -13.43
C LEU A 81 5.56 -3.45 -14.17
N SER A 82 5.50 -3.57 -15.49
CA SER A 82 6.58 -4.18 -16.28
C SER A 82 7.91 -3.43 -16.15
N LYS A 83 7.89 -2.12 -15.85
CA LYS A 83 9.08 -1.31 -15.55
C LYS A 83 9.88 -1.85 -14.36
N TYR A 84 9.19 -2.50 -13.42
CA TYR A 84 9.76 -3.07 -12.20
C TYR A 84 9.99 -4.58 -12.31
N GLY A 85 9.91 -5.13 -13.55
CA GLY A 85 10.10 -6.56 -13.79
C GLY A 85 8.94 -7.44 -13.33
N LEU A 86 7.75 -6.87 -13.17
CA LEU A 86 6.54 -7.57 -12.77
C LEU A 86 5.65 -7.85 -13.98
N GLU A 87 5.26 -9.11 -14.15
CA GLU A 87 4.39 -9.54 -15.24
C GLU A 87 3.11 -10.18 -14.68
N TYR A 88 1.96 -9.54 -14.91
CA TYR A 88 0.65 -10.01 -14.46
C TYR A 88 -0.34 -10.11 -15.62
N ASN A 89 -1.16 -11.15 -15.58
CA ASN A 89 -2.25 -11.34 -16.54
C ASN A 89 -3.41 -10.38 -16.22
N THR A 90 -3.73 -9.51 -17.17
CA THR A 90 -4.76 -8.47 -17.00
C THR A 90 -6.17 -9.04 -16.79
N LYS A 91 -6.41 -10.30 -17.13
CA LYS A 91 -7.73 -10.92 -17.01
C LYS A 91 -8.06 -11.37 -15.58
N ASN A 92 -7.06 -11.87 -14.82
CA ASN A 92 -7.31 -12.57 -13.57
C ASN A 92 -6.20 -12.43 -12.50
N GLU A 93 -5.18 -11.60 -12.72
CA GLU A 93 -4.10 -11.37 -11.74
C GLU A 93 -4.04 -9.91 -11.26
N ILE A 94 -4.89 -9.02 -11.78
CA ILE A 94 -4.96 -7.60 -11.40
C ILE A 94 -6.38 -7.24 -11.00
N LEU A 95 -6.57 -6.72 -9.80
CA LEU A 95 -7.84 -6.23 -9.29
C LEU A 95 -7.73 -4.77 -8.90
N VAL A 96 -8.59 -3.93 -9.46
CA VAL A 96 -8.70 -2.51 -9.09
C VAL A 96 -9.57 -2.37 -7.84
N THR A 97 -9.06 -1.65 -6.82
CA THR A 97 -9.66 -1.57 -5.49
C THR A 97 -9.96 -0.14 -5.06
N ILE A 98 -10.77 0.04 -4.02
CA ILE A 98 -11.06 1.33 -3.37
C ILE A 98 -9.86 1.76 -2.51
N GLY A 99 -8.76 2.09 -3.17
CA GLY A 99 -7.45 2.35 -2.57
C GLY A 99 -6.77 1.09 -2.06
N VAL A 100 -5.49 1.21 -1.71
CA VAL A 100 -4.67 0.10 -1.18
C VAL A 100 -5.21 -0.41 0.16
N SER A 101 -5.93 0.42 0.92
CA SER A 101 -6.52 -0.01 2.20
C SER A 101 -7.57 -1.13 2.04
N GLU A 102 -8.40 -1.07 0.99
CA GLU A 102 -9.30 -2.19 0.66
C GLU A 102 -8.50 -3.41 0.21
N ALA A 103 -7.48 -3.20 -0.64
CA ALA A 103 -6.63 -4.28 -1.11
C ALA A 103 -6.02 -5.07 0.06
N VAL A 104 -5.46 -4.37 1.07
CA VAL A 104 -4.90 -4.99 2.29
C VAL A 104 -5.98 -5.78 3.03
N ASP A 105 -7.16 -5.18 3.31
CA ASP A 105 -8.24 -5.86 4.04
C ASP A 105 -8.73 -7.10 3.29
N ALA A 106 -8.98 -6.98 2.00
CA ALA A 106 -9.45 -8.08 1.17
C ALA A 106 -8.44 -9.24 1.10
N VAL A 107 -7.15 -8.93 0.94
CA VAL A 107 -6.08 -9.93 0.93
C VAL A 107 -5.99 -10.64 2.26
N LEU A 108 -5.89 -9.90 3.38
CA LEU A 108 -5.74 -10.49 4.70
C LEU A 108 -6.91 -11.44 5.03
N ARG A 109 -8.15 -11.02 4.73
CA ARG A 109 -9.34 -11.88 4.91
C ARG A 109 -9.36 -13.10 3.99
N SER A 110 -8.67 -13.06 2.86
CA SER A 110 -8.62 -14.18 1.91
C SER A 110 -7.56 -15.22 2.26
N ILE A 111 -6.49 -14.83 2.99
CA ILE A 111 -5.36 -15.73 3.26
C ILE A 111 -5.24 -16.17 4.72
N LEU A 112 -5.85 -15.44 5.67
CA LEU A 112 -5.66 -15.68 7.11
C LEU A 112 -6.86 -16.39 7.72
N ASN A 113 -6.58 -17.39 8.55
CA ASN A 113 -7.55 -18.06 9.40
C ASN A 113 -7.30 -17.70 10.87
N PRO A 114 -8.29 -17.86 11.75
CA PRO A 114 -8.09 -17.72 13.18
C PRO A 114 -6.94 -18.58 13.69
N GLY A 115 -5.98 -17.94 14.37
CA GLY A 115 -4.78 -18.59 14.93
C GLY A 115 -3.58 -18.70 14.00
N ASP A 116 -3.70 -18.30 12.73
CA ASP A 116 -2.54 -18.07 11.86
C ASP A 116 -1.68 -16.91 12.39
N GLU A 117 -0.41 -16.87 11.99
CA GLU A 117 0.51 -15.81 12.34
C GLU A 117 0.88 -14.99 11.10
N ILE A 118 0.97 -13.66 11.28
CA ILE A 118 1.50 -12.73 10.29
C ILE A 118 2.64 -11.90 10.90
N ILE A 119 3.75 -11.78 10.19
CA ILE A 119 4.89 -10.94 10.58
C ILE A 119 4.62 -9.51 10.10
N ILE A 120 4.69 -8.56 11.03
CA ILE A 120 4.55 -7.12 10.77
C ILE A 120 5.87 -6.43 11.12
N CYS A 121 6.51 -5.83 10.12
CA CYS A 121 7.75 -5.08 10.29
C CYS A 121 7.45 -3.70 10.89
N GLU A 122 8.00 -3.37 12.05
CA GLU A 122 7.77 -2.12 12.77
C GLU A 122 8.98 -1.18 12.75
N PRO A 123 8.73 0.15 12.70
CA PRO A 123 7.44 0.85 12.62
C PRO A 123 6.77 0.67 11.26
N CYS A 124 5.43 0.69 11.22
CA CYS A 124 4.66 0.45 10.00
C CYS A 124 3.44 1.36 9.86
N TYR A 125 2.79 1.30 8.73
CA TYR A 125 1.52 1.97 8.51
C TYR A 125 0.45 1.47 9.49
N VAL A 126 -0.24 2.40 10.13
CA VAL A 126 -1.14 2.17 11.28
C VAL A 126 -2.29 1.19 11.01
N SER A 127 -2.64 0.94 9.75
CA SER A 127 -3.78 0.07 9.41
C SER A 127 -3.41 -1.42 9.31
N TYR A 128 -2.14 -1.79 9.18
CA TYR A 128 -1.76 -3.20 9.00
C TYR A 128 -2.16 -4.05 10.19
N GLN A 129 -1.77 -3.62 11.38
CA GLN A 129 -2.04 -4.37 12.62
C GLN A 129 -3.53 -4.53 12.91
N PRO A 130 -4.38 -3.47 12.90
CA PRO A 130 -5.80 -3.62 13.14
C PRO A 130 -6.49 -4.53 12.13
N LEU A 131 -6.17 -4.39 10.83
CA LEU A 131 -6.78 -5.22 9.79
C LEU A 131 -6.42 -6.70 9.95
N ALA A 132 -5.15 -7.02 10.23
CA ALA A 132 -4.74 -8.39 10.52
C ALA A 132 -5.39 -8.93 11.81
N SER A 133 -5.49 -8.12 12.87
CA SER A 133 -6.15 -8.50 14.11
C SER A 133 -7.64 -8.82 13.92
N LEU A 134 -8.32 -8.13 13.00
CA LEU A 134 -9.72 -8.41 12.67
C LEU A 134 -9.92 -9.80 12.02
N CYS A 135 -8.87 -10.43 11.52
CA CYS A 135 -8.87 -11.80 11.02
C CYS A 135 -8.63 -12.87 12.12
N ASP A 136 -8.64 -12.49 13.40
CA ASP A 136 -8.32 -13.41 14.53
C ASP A 136 -6.93 -14.03 14.49
N THR A 137 -5.97 -13.32 13.88
CA THR A 137 -4.59 -13.76 13.72
C THR A 137 -3.70 -13.27 14.86
N LYS A 138 -2.59 -13.95 15.06
CA LYS A 138 -1.52 -13.52 15.96
C LYS A 138 -0.52 -12.66 15.19
N LEU A 139 -0.30 -11.43 15.68
CA LEU A 139 0.72 -10.56 15.14
C LEU A 139 2.10 -10.92 15.70
N ILE A 140 3.07 -11.11 14.82
CA ILE A 140 4.47 -11.26 15.18
C ILE A 140 5.15 -9.94 14.82
N HIS A 141 5.50 -9.17 15.84
CA HIS A 141 6.12 -7.87 15.69
C HIS A 141 7.62 -8.01 15.47
N LEU A 142 8.14 -7.44 14.39
CA LEU A 142 9.55 -7.46 14.02
C LEU A 142 10.10 -6.05 14.07
N ASP A 143 10.92 -5.75 15.11
CA ASP A 143 11.54 -4.44 15.28
C ASP A 143 12.67 -4.26 14.27
N THR A 144 12.49 -3.31 13.33
CA THR A 144 13.46 -2.97 12.31
C THR A 144 14.39 -1.80 12.70
N SER A 145 14.13 -1.15 13.83
CA SER A 145 14.91 0.01 14.29
C SER A 145 16.39 -0.32 14.50
N VAL A 146 16.66 -1.55 14.92
CA VAL A 146 18.03 -2.06 15.15
C VAL A 146 18.83 -2.25 13.87
N ASN A 147 18.19 -2.29 12.69
CA ASN A 147 18.82 -2.50 11.38
C ASN A 147 18.66 -1.31 10.44
N GLY A 148 18.46 -0.10 10.97
CA GLY A 148 18.25 1.10 10.15
C GLY A 148 16.89 1.16 9.48
N PHE A 149 15.87 0.59 10.12
CA PHE A 149 14.45 0.64 9.75
C PHE A 149 14.07 -0.14 8.48
N TYR A 150 14.74 -1.26 8.23
CA TYR A 150 14.28 -2.27 7.28
C TYR A 150 14.47 -3.68 7.85
N PRO A 151 13.62 -4.66 7.49
CA PRO A 151 13.74 -6.02 7.96
C PRO A 151 14.93 -6.72 7.31
N THR A 152 15.61 -7.63 8.05
CA THR A 152 16.61 -8.52 7.45
C THR A 152 16.07 -9.94 7.30
N ALA A 153 16.66 -10.69 6.37
CA ALA A 153 16.30 -12.08 6.14
C ALA A 153 16.50 -12.94 7.41
N GLU A 154 17.55 -12.67 8.18
CA GLU A 154 17.84 -13.36 9.45
C GLU A 154 16.76 -13.10 10.50
N GLN A 155 16.28 -11.85 10.62
CA GLN A 155 15.19 -11.52 11.53
C GLN A 155 13.89 -12.23 11.13
N ILE A 156 13.58 -12.23 9.82
CA ILE A 156 12.38 -12.88 9.28
C ILE A 156 12.45 -14.39 9.52
N GLU A 157 13.57 -15.02 9.17
CA GLU A 157 13.80 -16.46 9.39
C GLU A 157 13.60 -16.86 10.87
N ALA A 158 14.14 -16.06 11.79
CA ALA A 158 14.01 -16.29 13.23
C ALA A 158 12.58 -16.11 13.77
N ALA A 159 11.75 -15.31 13.09
CA ALA A 159 10.36 -15.04 13.47
C ALA A 159 9.35 -16.05 12.90
N ILE A 160 9.74 -16.84 11.89
CA ILE A 160 8.86 -17.80 11.23
C ILE A 160 8.59 -19.00 12.14
N THR A 161 7.32 -19.39 12.22
CA THR A 161 6.86 -20.62 12.88
C THR A 161 6.01 -21.45 11.89
N PRO A 162 5.66 -22.70 12.24
CA PRO A 162 4.72 -23.49 11.40
C PRO A 162 3.33 -22.86 11.21
N LYS A 163 3.00 -21.78 11.94
CA LYS A 163 1.75 -21.03 11.83
C LYS A 163 1.88 -19.75 11.02
N THR A 164 3.09 -19.36 10.69
CA THR A 164 3.34 -18.15 9.91
C THR A 164 2.78 -18.32 8.50
N LYS A 165 1.85 -17.46 8.13
CA LYS A 165 1.16 -17.48 6.84
C LYS A 165 1.69 -16.43 5.89
N ALA A 166 2.07 -15.28 6.44
CA ALA A 166 2.48 -14.13 5.63
C ALA A 166 3.43 -13.20 6.37
N ILE A 167 4.12 -12.37 5.59
CA ILE A 167 4.82 -11.18 6.05
C ILE A 167 4.32 -9.95 5.30
N MET A 168 4.17 -8.82 6.02
CA MET A 168 3.87 -7.52 5.45
C MET A 168 5.13 -6.66 5.41
N ILE A 169 5.52 -6.23 4.22
CA ILE A 169 6.61 -5.27 3.99
C ILE A 169 6.10 -4.04 3.25
N CYS A 170 6.73 -2.90 3.47
CA CYS A 170 6.47 -1.65 2.76
C CYS A 170 7.81 -1.03 2.35
N SER A 171 8.04 -0.85 1.05
CA SER A 171 9.30 -0.29 0.53
C SER A 171 9.04 0.55 -0.72
N PRO A 172 9.32 1.88 -0.66
CA PRO A 172 9.75 2.69 0.49
C PRO A 172 8.74 2.66 1.64
N SER A 173 9.25 2.73 2.87
CA SER A 173 8.46 2.49 4.09
C SER A 173 7.68 3.72 4.56
N ASN A 174 6.47 3.50 5.02
CA ASN A 174 5.76 4.41 5.92
C ASN A 174 5.84 3.87 7.36
N PRO A 175 6.43 4.60 8.35
CA PRO A 175 6.67 6.05 8.33
C PRO A 175 8.11 6.47 8.04
N THR A 176 9.06 5.57 7.87
CA THR A 176 10.50 5.90 7.97
C THR A 176 11.12 6.42 6.68
N GLY A 177 10.47 6.23 5.53
CA GLY A 177 11.02 6.54 4.21
C GLY A 177 12.13 5.58 3.74
N ARG A 178 12.56 4.63 4.58
CA ARG A 178 13.65 3.70 4.22
C ARG A 178 13.21 2.70 3.16
N MET A 179 14.14 2.39 2.28
CA MET A 179 14.01 1.32 1.30
C MET A 179 14.73 0.06 1.80
N ILE A 180 14.17 -1.09 1.50
CA ILE A 180 14.87 -2.36 1.71
C ILE A 180 15.91 -2.49 0.60
N PRO A 181 17.22 -2.64 0.91
CA PRO A 181 18.24 -2.82 -0.12
C PRO A 181 17.95 -4.02 -1.02
N LYS A 182 18.23 -3.91 -2.32
CA LYS A 182 18.00 -5.01 -3.28
C LYS A 182 18.67 -6.32 -2.83
N SER A 183 19.90 -6.23 -2.34
CA SER A 183 20.64 -7.42 -1.83
C SER A 183 19.96 -8.06 -0.61
N GLU A 184 19.22 -7.29 0.17
CA GLU A 184 18.45 -7.82 1.29
C GLU A 184 17.11 -8.41 0.84
N LEU A 185 16.44 -7.76 -0.14
CA LEU A 185 15.25 -8.33 -0.78
C LEU A 185 15.54 -9.70 -1.43
N GLU A 186 16.71 -9.88 -2.03
CA GLU A 186 17.15 -11.17 -2.58
C GLU A 186 17.21 -12.27 -1.51
N LYS A 187 17.79 -11.97 -0.35
CA LYS A 187 17.85 -12.92 0.78
C LYS A 187 16.46 -13.19 1.38
N ILE A 188 15.65 -12.14 1.53
CA ILE A 188 14.25 -12.27 2.00
C ILE A 188 13.45 -13.16 1.04
N ALA A 189 13.65 -13.02 -0.27
CA ALA A 189 13.01 -13.86 -1.28
C ALA A 189 13.37 -15.36 -1.09
N GLU A 190 14.62 -15.68 -0.76
CA GLU A 190 15.01 -17.06 -0.48
C GLU A 190 14.33 -17.61 0.78
N VAL A 191 14.23 -16.80 1.85
CA VAL A 191 13.50 -17.18 3.07
C VAL A 191 12.03 -17.43 2.77
N VAL A 192 11.37 -16.53 2.03
CA VAL A 192 9.95 -16.64 1.65
C VAL A 192 9.69 -17.93 0.86
N LYS A 193 10.51 -18.22 -0.16
CA LYS A 193 10.40 -19.45 -0.97
C LYS A 193 10.65 -20.72 -0.14
N LYS A 194 11.64 -20.69 0.75
CA LYS A 194 12.00 -21.82 1.63
C LYS A 194 10.82 -22.21 2.55
N HIS A 195 10.10 -21.24 3.05
CA HIS A 195 9.01 -21.44 4.00
C HIS A 195 7.62 -21.42 3.35
N GLU A 196 7.53 -21.16 2.05
CA GLU A 196 6.30 -21.11 1.26
C GLU A 196 5.22 -20.17 1.88
N ILE A 197 5.68 -19.02 2.41
CA ILE A 197 4.80 -18.00 3.00
C ILE A 197 4.48 -16.88 2.01
N TRP A 198 3.35 -16.19 2.19
CA TRP A 198 3.03 -15.02 1.40
C TRP A 198 3.85 -13.80 1.81
N VAL A 199 4.22 -12.99 0.82
CA VAL A 199 4.75 -11.64 1.03
C VAL A 199 3.73 -10.63 0.51
N LEU A 200 3.15 -9.82 1.41
CA LEU A 200 2.37 -8.64 1.03
C LEU A 200 3.36 -7.49 0.88
N SER A 201 3.61 -7.08 -0.36
CA SER A 201 4.53 -6.00 -0.70
C SER A 201 3.75 -4.72 -0.99
N ASP A 202 3.71 -3.80 -0.02
CA ASP A 202 3.12 -2.47 -0.22
C ASP A 202 4.13 -1.56 -0.89
N GLU A 203 3.88 -1.27 -2.16
CA GLU A 203 4.75 -0.51 -3.06
C GLU A 203 4.15 0.85 -3.44
N VAL A 204 3.20 1.37 -2.64
CA VAL A 204 2.47 2.61 -2.94
C VAL A 204 3.40 3.84 -3.07
N TYR A 205 4.62 3.75 -2.56
CA TYR A 205 5.63 4.81 -2.62
C TYR A 205 6.71 4.57 -3.67
N CYS A 206 6.58 3.59 -4.57
CA CYS A 206 7.61 3.18 -5.54
C CYS A 206 8.13 4.33 -6.43
N GLU A 207 7.32 5.34 -6.72
CA GLU A 207 7.73 6.53 -7.49
C GLU A 207 8.37 7.64 -6.62
N LEU A 208 8.27 7.54 -5.28
CA LEU A 208 8.83 8.54 -4.37
C LEU A 208 10.20 8.11 -3.87
N VAL A 209 11.07 7.82 -4.83
CA VAL A 209 12.46 7.43 -4.62
C VAL A 209 13.37 8.58 -5.05
N TYR A 210 14.42 8.84 -4.29
CA TYR A 210 15.26 10.02 -4.42
C TYR A 210 16.71 9.65 -4.68
N ASP A 211 17.45 10.65 -5.20
CA ASP A 211 18.85 10.52 -5.59
C ASP A 211 19.02 9.42 -6.67
N ASP A 212 20.05 8.61 -6.57
CA ASP A 212 20.36 7.52 -7.51
C ASP A 212 19.74 6.17 -7.10
N ASN A 213 18.81 6.19 -6.14
CA ASN A 213 18.12 4.97 -5.73
C ASN A 213 17.05 4.58 -6.76
N GLU A 214 16.85 3.28 -6.91
CA GLU A 214 15.81 2.69 -7.74
C GLU A 214 14.93 1.78 -6.90
N HIS A 215 13.61 1.84 -7.15
CA HIS A 215 12.70 0.88 -6.54
C HIS A 215 12.92 -0.52 -7.09
N CYS A 216 12.95 -1.50 -6.18
CA CYS A 216 13.03 -2.92 -6.53
C CYS A 216 11.85 -3.64 -5.87
N SER A 217 11.01 -4.28 -6.68
CA SER A 217 9.93 -5.13 -6.17
C SER A 217 10.45 -6.52 -5.84
N ILE A 218 10.06 -7.05 -4.68
CA ILE A 218 10.40 -8.43 -4.32
C ILE A 218 9.78 -9.46 -5.28
N GLY A 219 8.65 -9.14 -5.88
CA GLY A 219 7.97 -9.99 -6.86
C GLY A 219 8.75 -10.16 -8.17
N SER A 220 9.75 -9.31 -8.44
CA SER A 220 10.56 -9.39 -9.66
C SER A 220 11.68 -10.44 -9.60
N PHE A 221 12.00 -10.98 -8.42
CA PHE A 221 12.99 -12.02 -8.31
C PHE A 221 12.48 -13.38 -8.85
N PRO A 222 13.35 -14.23 -9.38
CA PRO A 222 12.96 -15.52 -9.94
C PRO A 222 12.14 -16.39 -8.95
N GLY A 223 10.96 -16.82 -9.38
CA GLY A 223 10.05 -17.65 -8.60
C GLY A 223 9.26 -16.90 -7.51
N MET A 224 9.48 -15.61 -7.34
CA MET A 224 8.76 -14.83 -6.31
C MET A 224 7.34 -14.43 -6.71
N LYS A 225 7.01 -14.46 -7.99
CA LYS A 225 5.63 -14.18 -8.44
C LYS A 225 4.60 -15.06 -7.71
N ASP A 226 4.94 -16.32 -7.47
CA ASP A 226 4.02 -17.30 -6.85
C ASP A 226 3.81 -17.07 -5.34
N TYR A 227 4.62 -16.22 -4.72
CA TYR A 227 4.56 -15.92 -3.28
C TYR A 227 4.28 -14.45 -2.99
N THR A 228 4.22 -13.59 -4.02
CA THR A 228 4.11 -12.15 -3.83
C THR A 228 2.70 -11.63 -4.12
N ILE A 229 2.22 -10.81 -3.22
CA ILE A 229 1.00 -10.01 -3.35
C ILE A 229 1.43 -8.55 -3.44
N THR A 230 1.47 -8.00 -4.65
CA THR A 230 1.85 -6.61 -4.88
C THR A 230 0.65 -5.69 -4.64
N LEU A 231 0.82 -4.75 -3.72
CA LEU A 231 -0.16 -3.74 -3.35
C LEU A 231 0.36 -2.38 -3.82
N ASN A 232 -0.39 -1.68 -4.65
CA ASN A 232 0.01 -0.36 -5.12
C ASN A 232 -1.22 0.49 -5.48
N GLY A 233 -1.02 1.78 -5.77
CA GLY A 233 -2.14 2.68 -6.06
C GLY A 233 -1.70 4.10 -6.40
N PHE A 234 -2.70 4.93 -6.59
CA PHE A 234 -2.52 6.27 -7.18
C PHE A 234 -2.46 7.39 -6.14
N SER A 235 -2.70 7.05 -4.87
CA SER A 235 -2.82 8.05 -3.79
C SER A 235 -1.60 8.94 -3.63
N LYS A 236 -0.38 8.39 -3.82
CA LYS A 236 0.88 9.07 -3.51
C LYS A 236 1.54 9.62 -4.75
N ALA A 237 1.90 8.78 -5.70
CA ALA A 237 2.57 9.19 -6.93
C ALA A 237 1.76 10.20 -7.76
N PHE A 238 0.45 10.03 -7.81
CA PHE A 238 -0.45 10.86 -8.63
C PHE A 238 -1.27 11.88 -7.84
N ALA A 239 -0.99 12.07 -6.53
CA ALA A 239 -1.73 12.96 -5.65
C ALA A 239 -3.26 12.70 -5.67
N MET A 240 -3.66 11.42 -5.62
CA MET A 240 -5.04 10.97 -5.74
C MET A 240 -5.59 10.37 -4.42
N THR A 241 -5.23 10.93 -3.27
CA THR A 241 -5.63 10.39 -1.95
C THR A 241 -7.15 10.31 -1.80
N GLY A 242 -7.87 11.35 -2.15
CA GLY A 242 -9.33 11.45 -2.06
C GLY A 242 -10.09 10.65 -3.11
N TRP A 243 -9.44 10.19 -4.18
CA TRP A 243 -10.05 9.41 -5.25
C TRP A 243 -10.34 7.96 -4.87
N ARG A 244 -9.70 7.47 -3.82
CA ARG A 244 -9.86 6.11 -3.33
C ARG A 244 -9.66 5.07 -4.43
N ILE A 245 -8.51 5.08 -5.08
CA ILE A 245 -8.17 4.16 -6.16
C ILE A 245 -6.80 3.51 -5.93
N GLY A 246 -6.74 2.20 -6.04
CA GLY A 246 -5.56 1.37 -5.91
C GLY A 246 -5.76 0.04 -6.63
N TYR A 247 -4.82 -0.85 -6.47
CA TYR A 247 -4.91 -2.18 -7.05
C TYR A 247 -4.07 -3.20 -6.26
N VAL A 248 -4.41 -4.45 -6.44
CA VAL A 248 -3.65 -5.61 -5.96
C VAL A 248 -3.38 -6.55 -7.12
N CYS A 249 -2.15 -7.09 -7.14
CA CYS A 249 -1.73 -8.09 -8.12
C CYS A 249 -1.16 -9.30 -7.38
N ALA A 250 -1.57 -10.49 -7.78
CA ALA A 250 -1.11 -11.75 -7.21
C ALA A 250 -1.39 -12.91 -8.19
N PRO A 251 -0.92 -14.14 -7.90
CA PRO A 251 -1.27 -15.31 -8.68
C PRO A 251 -2.79 -15.51 -8.83
N ALA A 252 -3.21 -15.98 -10.01
CA ALA A 252 -4.62 -16.07 -10.39
C ALA A 252 -5.48 -16.85 -9.38
N GLU A 253 -4.95 -17.90 -8.77
CA GLU A 253 -5.66 -18.71 -7.77
C GLU A 253 -6.01 -17.88 -6.54
N LEU A 254 -5.08 -17.10 -6.01
CA LEU A 254 -5.34 -16.22 -4.89
C LEU A 254 -6.28 -15.08 -5.30
N MET A 255 -6.05 -14.49 -6.47
CA MET A 255 -6.89 -13.38 -6.94
C MET A 255 -8.34 -13.77 -7.14
N ALA A 256 -8.64 -15.05 -7.48
CA ALA A 256 -10.02 -15.54 -7.53
C ALA A 256 -10.72 -15.43 -6.17
N GLU A 257 -10.00 -15.67 -5.07
CA GLU A 257 -10.55 -15.58 -3.71
C GLU A 257 -10.68 -14.11 -3.24
N VAL A 258 -9.67 -13.30 -3.47
CA VAL A 258 -9.70 -11.85 -3.17
C VAL A 258 -10.82 -11.16 -3.95
N HIS A 259 -10.97 -11.48 -5.22
CA HIS A 259 -12.04 -10.95 -6.08
C HIS A 259 -13.43 -11.32 -5.56
N LYS A 260 -13.62 -12.53 -5.04
CA LYS A 260 -14.88 -12.94 -4.41
C LYS A 260 -15.30 -11.98 -3.28
N LEU A 261 -14.34 -11.65 -2.38
CA LEU A 261 -14.61 -10.74 -1.29
C LEU A 261 -14.93 -9.33 -1.81
N HIS A 262 -14.16 -8.83 -2.78
CA HIS A 262 -14.38 -7.54 -3.41
C HIS A 262 -15.78 -7.43 -4.04
N GLN A 263 -16.26 -8.49 -4.74
CA GLN A 263 -17.60 -8.53 -5.32
C GLN A 263 -18.71 -8.29 -4.29
N TYR A 264 -18.58 -8.88 -3.11
CA TYR A 264 -19.61 -8.77 -2.06
C TYR A 264 -19.47 -7.51 -1.20
N SER A 265 -18.28 -6.92 -1.10
CA SER A 265 -18.05 -5.75 -0.26
C SER A 265 -18.19 -4.43 -1.04
N SER A 266 -17.64 -4.35 -2.23
CA SER A 266 -17.45 -3.08 -2.97
C SER A 266 -18.05 -3.09 -4.37
N ILE A 267 -18.27 -4.27 -4.97
CA ILE A 267 -18.72 -4.48 -6.34
C ILE A 267 -17.66 -4.02 -7.36
N CYS A 268 -17.30 -2.76 -7.38
CA CYS A 268 -16.23 -2.19 -8.20
C CYS A 268 -15.72 -0.88 -7.60
N ALA A 269 -14.50 -0.49 -7.95
CA ALA A 269 -13.98 0.83 -7.60
C ALA A 269 -14.75 1.96 -8.33
N PRO A 270 -14.79 3.20 -7.79
CA PRO A 270 -15.49 4.32 -8.41
C PRO A 270 -15.03 4.56 -9.84
N ILE A 271 -15.97 4.60 -10.80
CA ILE A 271 -15.64 4.66 -12.23
C ILE A 271 -14.88 5.94 -12.61
N MET A 272 -15.20 7.09 -12.01
CA MET A 272 -14.47 8.33 -12.27
C MET A 272 -13.02 8.24 -11.85
N SER A 273 -12.77 7.56 -10.72
CA SER A 273 -11.41 7.31 -10.25
C SER A 273 -10.64 6.37 -11.17
N GLN A 274 -11.31 5.40 -11.78
CA GLN A 274 -10.69 4.50 -12.74
C GLN A 274 -10.27 5.22 -14.03
N TYR A 275 -11.11 6.11 -14.57
CA TYR A 275 -10.75 6.92 -15.73
C TYR A 275 -9.60 7.88 -15.41
N GLY A 276 -9.66 8.57 -14.27
CA GLY A 276 -8.55 9.41 -13.83
C GLY A 276 -7.24 8.63 -13.64
N ALA A 277 -7.30 7.44 -13.05
CA ALA A 277 -6.13 6.59 -12.88
C ALA A 277 -5.54 6.11 -14.21
N LEU A 278 -6.39 5.78 -15.18
CA LEU A 278 -5.98 5.41 -16.53
C LEU A 278 -5.23 6.55 -17.22
N GLU A 279 -5.75 7.78 -17.15
CA GLU A 279 -5.10 8.98 -17.66
C GLU A 279 -3.76 9.22 -16.97
N GLY A 280 -3.74 9.06 -15.62
CA GLY A 280 -2.50 9.20 -14.85
C GLY A 280 -1.39 8.26 -15.33
N LEU A 281 -1.69 7.00 -15.59
CA LEU A 281 -0.71 6.03 -16.10
C LEU A 281 -0.26 6.34 -17.53
N LYS A 282 -1.18 6.75 -18.38
CA LYS A 282 -0.89 7.03 -19.80
C LYS A 282 -0.10 8.32 -20.02
N ASN A 283 -0.49 9.38 -19.33
CA ASN A 283 -0.01 10.73 -19.64
C ASN A 283 0.54 11.50 -18.42
N GLY A 284 0.35 10.99 -17.19
CA GLY A 284 0.69 11.71 -15.96
C GLY A 284 2.15 11.61 -15.51
N GLY A 285 3.01 10.84 -16.19
CA GLY A 285 4.38 10.57 -15.72
C GLY A 285 5.24 11.81 -15.51
N HIS A 286 5.08 12.84 -16.36
CA HIS A 286 5.81 14.10 -16.20
C HIS A 286 5.40 14.90 -14.97
N GLU A 287 4.14 14.81 -14.55
CA GLU A 287 3.66 15.45 -13.31
C GLU A 287 4.14 14.69 -12.07
N VAL A 288 4.17 13.35 -12.12
CA VAL A 288 4.77 12.52 -11.07
C VAL A 288 6.23 12.93 -10.86
N GLU A 289 7.02 13.08 -11.94
CA GLU A 289 8.42 13.48 -11.86
C GLU A 289 8.59 14.90 -11.27
N LYS A 290 7.76 15.88 -11.66
CA LYS A 290 7.77 17.21 -11.04
C LYS A 290 7.52 17.16 -9.54
N MET A 291 6.54 16.39 -9.10
CA MET A 291 6.24 16.23 -7.68
C MET A 291 7.40 15.53 -6.95
N ARG A 292 7.97 14.47 -7.54
CA ARG A 292 9.12 13.75 -6.99
C ARG A 292 10.31 14.67 -6.78
N VAL A 293 10.66 15.49 -7.77
CA VAL A 293 11.76 16.46 -7.67
C VAL A 293 11.50 17.47 -6.54
N SER A 294 10.27 17.98 -6.45
CA SER A 294 9.89 18.90 -5.37
C SER A 294 10.00 18.23 -3.99
N TYR A 295 9.55 17.00 -3.83
CA TYR A 295 9.71 16.25 -2.59
C TYR A 295 11.18 15.99 -2.24
N GLN A 296 12.01 15.66 -3.22
CA GLN A 296 13.43 15.49 -3.00
C GLN A 296 14.10 16.78 -2.49
N GLN A 297 13.75 17.93 -3.06
CA GLN A 297 14.25 19.23 -2.60
C GLN A 297 13.84 19.52 -1.15
N ARG A 298 12.59 19.26 -0.80
CA ARG A 298 12.07 19.43 0.57
C ARG A 298 12.73 18.45 1.54
N ARG A 299 12.90 17.19 1.17
CA ARG A 299 13.62 16.21 1.96
C ARG A 299 15.05 16.68 2.24
N ASN A 300 15.78 17.13 1.23
CA ASN A 300 17.15 17.62 1.38
C ASN A 300 17.23 18.82 2.33
N LEU A 301 16.29 19.77 2.21
CA LEU A 301 16.20 20.93 3.12
C LEU A 301 15.96 20.48 4.57
N MET A 302 14.97 19.61 4.78
CA MET A 302 14.62 19.13 6.11
C MET A 302 15.76 18.30 6.73
N TYR A 303 16.34 17.39 5.95
CA TYR A 303 17.46 16.56 6.41
C TYR A 303 18.66 17.42 6.85
N LYS A 304 19.05 18.38 6.00
CA LYS A 304 20.14 19.31 6.33
C LYS A 304 19.84 20.10 7.61
N ALA A 305 18.62 20.64 7.74
CA ALA A 305 18.24 21.41 8.91
C ALA A 305 18.29 20.55 10.20
N PHE A 306 17.81 19.31 10.17
CA PHE A 306 17.89 18.41 11.32
C PHE A 306 19.33 18.07 11.70
N GLN A 307 20.22 17.84 10.72
CA GLN A 307 21.64 17.64 10.97
C GLN A 307 22.29 18.87 11.66
N GLU A 308 21.99 20.08 11.16
CA GLU A 308 22.48 21.32 11.74
C GLU A 308 21.97 21.55 13.18
N MET A 309 20.76 21.10 13.51
CA MET A 309 20.19 21.14 14.86
C MET A 309 20.74 20.03 15.78
N GLY A 310 21.51 19.09 15.28
CA GLY A 310 21.97 17.92 16.03
C GLY A 310 20.85 16.89 16.32
N LEU A 311 19.76 16.91 15.53
CA LEU A 311 18.67 15.97 15.65
C LEU A 311 18.94 14.78 14.73
N PRO A 312 19.09 13.55 15.27
CA PRO A 312 19.32 12.38 14.43
C PRO A 312 18.06 12.06 13.61
N CYS A 313 18.24 11.86 12.33
CA CYS A 313 17.19 11.39 11.42
C CYS A 313 17.78 10.46 10.36
N THR A 314 16.94 9.59 9.80
CA THR A 314 17.33 8.76 8.65
C THR A 314 17.30 9.60 7.38
N GLU A 315 18.24 9.31 6.49
CA GLU A 315 18.29 9.90 5.15
C GLU A 315 17.24 9.26 4.24
#